data_183efcb9f559e92e97ac70d674b2487a
#
_entry.id   183efcb9f559e92e97ac70d674b2487a
#
_cell.length_a   1.000
_cell.length_b   1.000
_cell.length_c   1.000
_cell.angle_alpha   90.00
_cell.angle_beta   90.00
_cell.angle_gamma   90.00
#
_symmetry.space_group_name_H-M   'P 1'
#
loop_
_entity.id
_entity.type
_entity.pdbx_description
1 polymer ?
#
loop_
_entity_poly.entity_id
_entity_poly.type
_entity_poly.pdbx_seq_one_letter_code
_entity_poly.pdbx_strand_id
1 'polypeptide(L)'
;MNLDRREVIGAMSALTAAAVVGADATAEQSKSKGSAAKLRKVATEEACSIPEVAAALQNVARTAWNNLDTKLVNRIYNARPEAPSPLLPMLLDIDAGRLAVMDENDVDMHLLSLTAPGVQMFDADLGTELATLANDRIAEAVRRHPTRFAGLATVAPQDPKRAVKEMDRAINTLKLNGFIINSHTNNEYLDEPKFWPILEAAEAMNAAIYIHPRAPSDGMAAPFRDYRMETAVWGYGMEVGTHAVRLMLGGVFDRFPNLKIVLGHMGEAVPFWLWRLDFMGNPSWKLRPNKLKPSEYFKRNFAITTSGVEDHLALGYCIDRIGVDNVMWAIDYPYQPTTPAVAFIDSAPIADADKQKIAHGNAERIFHINCC
;
A
#
# COMPACT_ATOMS: atom_id res chain seq x y z
N MET A 1 22.12 -51.29 -2.18
CA MET A 1 20.80 -51.85 -2.54
C MET A 1 20.10 -50.76 -3.36
N ASN A 2 20.20 -50.87 -4.66
CA ASN A 2 19.57 -49.97 -5.60
C ASN A 2 18.13 -50.42 -5.84
N LEU A 3 17.14 -49.64 -5.47
CA LEU A 3 15.75 -49.85 -5.84
C LEU A 3 15.46 -49.08 -7.13
N ASP A 4 15.02 -49.83 -8.13
CA ASP A 4 14.71 -49.38 -9.48
C ASP A 4 13.42 -48.52 -9.49
N ARG A 5 13.47 -47.42 -10.25
CA ARG A 5 12.40 -46.40 -10.38
C ARG A 5 11.14 -46.90 -11.10
N ARG A 6 11.04 -48.16 -11.46
CA ARG A 6 9.93 -48.72 -12.25
C ARG A 6 8.85 -49.47 -11.46
N GLU A 7 9.02 -49.67 -10.16
CA GLU A 7 8.06 -50.44 -9.36
C GLU A 7 7.02 -49.65 -8.57
N VAL A 8 6.98 -48.32 -8.72
CA VAL A 8 6.01 -47.46 -7.96
C VAL A 8 4.78 -47.04 -8.79
N ILE A 9 4.66 -47.45 -10.07
CA ILE A 9 3.53 -47.06 -10.95
C ILE A 9 2.54 -48.20 -11.22
N GLY A 10 2.41 -49.18 -10.35
CA GLY A 10 1.62 -50.40 -10.60
C GLY A 10 0.49 -50.68 -9.64
N ALA A 11 -0.07 -49.74 -8.90
CA ALA A 11 -1.16 -50.05 -7.95
C ALA A 11 -2.20 -48.95 -7.80
N MET A 12 -2.88 -48.60 -8.90
CA MET A 12 -4.17 -47.87 -8.82
C MET A 12 -4.93 -48.02 -10.15
N SER A 13 -5.51 -49.15 -10.37
CA SER A 13 -6.59 -49.33 -11.35
C SER A 13 -7.34 -50.62 -11.02
N ALA A 14 -8.47 -50.50 -10.43
CA ALA A 14 -9.69 -51.31 -10.58
C ALA A 14 -10.58 -51.25 -9.35
N LEU A 15 -11.61 -50.45 -9.39
CA LEU A 15 -12.87 -50.79 -8.75
C LEU A 15 -14.02 -50.25 -9.59
N THR A 16 -14.77 -51.23 -10.05
CA THR A 16 -15.84 -51.24 -11.01
C THR A 16 -17.11 -50.53 -10.58
N ALA A 17 -17.82 -50.04 -11.59
CA ALA A 17 -19.19 -49.54 -11.57
C ALA A 17 -20.21 -50.52 -10.98
N ALA A 18 -21.14 -50.04 -10.19
CA ALA A 18 -22.46 -50.62 -9.97
C ALA A 18 -23.52 -49.54 -10.16
N ALA A 19 -24.30 -49.71 -11.22
CA ALA A 19 -25.50 -48.96 -11.52
C ALA A 19 -26.62 -49.35 -10.55
N VAL A 20 -27.30 -48.37 -9.97
CA VAL A 20 -28.65 -48.52 -9.42
C VAL A 20 -29.55 -47.49 -10.07
N VAL A 21 -30.52 -47.98 -10.82
CA VAL A 21 -31.66 -47.25 -11.40
C VAL A 21 -32.71 -47.08 -10.31
N GLY A 22 -33.29 -45.91 -10.18
CA GLY A 22 -34.53 -45.75 -9.45
C GLY A 22 -34.96 -44.34 -9.07
N ALA A 23 -35.96 -43.90 -9.81
CA ALA A 23 -37.05 -42.99 -9.43
C ALA A 23 -36.84 -41.46 -9.45
N ASP A 24 -37.53 -40.88 -10.44
CA ASP A 24 -37.94 -39.48 -10.57
C ASP A 24 -38.55 -38.95 -9.28
N ALA A 25 -38.03 -37.78 -8.86
CA ALA A 25 -38.76 -36.78 -8.10
C ALA A 25 -38.35 -35.40 -8.61
N THR A 26 -39.11 -34.87 -9.55
CA THR A 26 -39.04 -33.49 -9.98
C THR A 26 -39.40 -32.56 -8.81
N ALA A 27 -38.40 -31.99 -8.19
CA ALA A 27 -38.56 -30.79 -7.37
C ALA A 27 -37.89 -29.64 -8.12
N GLU A 28 -38.70 -28.87 -8.84
CA GLU A 28 -38.31 -27.55 -9.32
C GLU A 28 -38.00 -26.65 -8.12
N GLN A 29 -36.71 -26.62 -7.72
CA GLN A 29 -36.21 -25.49 -6.94
C GLN A 29 -35.93 -24.35 -7.93
N SER A 30 -36.90 -23.46 -8.08
CA SER A 30 -36.65 -22.13 -8.64
C SER A 30 -35.62 -21.43 -7.74
N LYS A 31 -34.34 -21.57 -8.06
CA LYS A 31 -33.31 -20.67 -7.55
C LYS A 31 -33.61 -19.30 -8.15
N SER A 32 -34.28 -18.44 -7.40
CA SER A 32 -34.24 -17.01 -7.64
C SER A 32 -32.75 -16.62 -7.61
N LYS A 33 -32.15 -16.41 -8.77
CA LYS A 33 -30.92 -15.64 -8.89
C LYS A 33 -31.24 -14.22 -8.43
N GLY A 34 -31.22 -13.98 -7.13
CA GLY A 34 -31.06 -12.64 -6.63
C GLY A 34 -29.77 -12.13 -7.28
N SER A 35 -29.84 -11.05 -8.02
CA SER A 35 -28.67 -10.32 -8.48
C SER A 35 -27.82 -10.04 -7.25
N ALA A 36 -26.72 -10.76 -7.09
CA ALA A 36 -25.76 -10.43 -6.03
C ALA A 36 -25.40 -8.96 -6.23
N ALA A 37 -25.59 -8.15 -5.19
CA ALA A 37 -25.24 -6.74 -5.28
C ALA A 37 -23.76 -6.65 -5.71
N LYS A 38 -23.48 -5.78 -6.68
CA LYS A 38 -22.13 -5.54 -7.20
C LYS A 38 -21.19 -5.23 -6.03
N LEU A 39 -20.04 -5.89 -5.97
CA LEU A 39 -19.01 -5.62 -4.96
C LEU A 39 -18.48 -4.20 -5.18
N ARG A 40 -18.64 -3.34 -4.16
CA ARG A 40 -18.02 -2.01 -4.14
C ARG A 40 -16.52 -2.16 -4.02
N LYS A 41 -15.74 -1.37 -4.74
CA LYS A 41 -14.27 -1.42 -4.79
C LYS A 41 -13.67 -0.04 -4.54
N VAL A 42 -12.92 0.11 -3.45
CA VAL A 42 -12.17 1.31 -3.08
C VAL A 42 -10.68 0.96 -3.09
N ALA A 43 -9.98 1.40 -4.11
CA ALA A 43 -8.55 1.15 -4.26
C ALA A 43 -7.73 2.17 -3.45
N THR A 44 -6.76 1.69 -2.66
CA THR A 44 -6.15 2.48 -1.58
C THR A 44 -4.68 2.83 -1.77
N GLU A 45 -4.10 2.58 -2.95
CA GLU A 45 -2.69 2.92 -3.27
C GLU A 45 -2.59 3.42 -4.72
N GLU A 46 -3.23 4.58 -4.97
CA GLU A 46 -3.44 5.05 -6.34
C GLU A 46 -2.61 6.31 -6.60
N ALA A 47 -1.46 6.07 -7.23
CA ALA A 47 -0.43 7.10 -7.41
C ALA A 47 -0.86 8.19 -8.40
N CYS A 48 -0.52 9.43 -8.08
CA CYS A 48 -0.64 10.58 -8.97
C CYS A 48 0.59 11.50 -8.85
N SER A 49 0.69 12.45 -9.74
CA SER A 49 1.68 13.53 -9.71
C SER A 49 1.03 14.84 -10.15
N ILE A 50 1.72 15.94 -9.92
CA ILE A 50 1.35 17.25 -10.44
C ILE A 50 2.49 17.82 -11.31
N PRO A 51 2.19 18.69 -12.28
CA PRO A 51 3.20 19.24 -13.17
C PRO A 51 4.38 19.89 -12.45
N GLU A 52 4.12 20.60 -11.35
CA GLU A 52 5.13 21.31 -10.56
C GLU A 52 6.11 20.32 -9.89
N VAL A 53 5.59 19.26 -9.28
CA VAL A 53 6.42 18.20 -8.68
C VAL A 53 7.21 17.46 -9.78
N ALA A 54 6.57 17.14 -10.91
CA ALA A 54 7.24 16.50 -12.03
C ALA A 54 8.42 17.33 -12.55
N ALA A 55 8.24 18.64 -12.73
CA ALA A 55 9.29 19.55 -13.17
C ALA A 55 10.45 19.64 -12.15
N ALA A 56 10.13 19.73 -10.85
CA ALA A 56 11.12 19.77 -9.80
C ALA A 56 11.93 18.46 -9.72
N LEU A 57 11.27 17.30 -9.84
CA LEU A 57 11.94 15.98 -9.88
C LEU A 57 12.85 15.83 -11.10
N GLN A 58 12.43 16.31 -12.27
CA GLN A 58 13.27 16.32 -13.46
C GLN A 58 14.60 17.07 -13.23
N ASN A 59 14.54 18.21 -12.53
CA ASN A 59 15.73 19.01 -12.23
C ASN A 59 16.64 18.33 -11.21
N VAL A 60 16.08 17.83 -10.11
CA VAL A 60 16.85 17.13 -9.06
C VAL A 60 17.54 15.89 -9.62
N ALA A 61 16.86 15.10 -10.44
CA ALA A 61 17.42 13.88 -10.99
C ALA A 61 18.63 14.09 -11.88
N ARG A 62 18.79 15.28 -12.46
CA ARG A 62 20.00 15.63 -13.26
C ARG A 62 21.23 15.91 -12.41
N THR A 63 21.04 16.32 -11.16
CA THR A 63 22.14 16.73 -10.26
C THR A 63 22.45 15.70 -9.19
N ALA A 64 21.45 14.92 -8.74
CA ALA A 64 21.57 13.93 -7.66
C ALA A 64 21.77 12.49 -8.21
N TRP A 65 22.61 12.32 -9.22
CA TRP A 65 22.76 11.05 -9.96
C TRP A 65 23.19 9.84 -9.12
N ASN A 66 23.79 10.05 -7.95
CA ASN A 66 24.17 8.96 -7.02
C ASN A 66 23.01 8.45 -6.15
N ASN A 67 21.91 9.19 -6.08
CA ASN A 67 20.73 8.77 -5.33
C ASN A 67 19.97 7.71 -6.14
N LEU A 68 19.56 6.61 -5.50
CA LEU A 68 18.88 5.50 -6.19
C LEU A 68 17.50 5.89 -6.73
N ASP A 69 16.77 6.79 -6.06
CA ASP A 69 15.47 7.29 -6.56
C ASP A 69 15.58 7.96 -7.93
N THR A 70 16.74 8.58 -8.25
CA THR A 70 16.94 9.22 -9.54
C THR A 70 16.84 8.26 -10.73
N LYS A 71 17.08 6.97 -10.52
CA LYS A 71 16.89 5.95 -11.57
C LYS A 71 15.41 5.84 -11.97
N LEU A 72 14.50 5.81 -10.99
CA LEU A 72 13.05 5.81 -11.26
C LEU A 72 12.60 7.14 -11.84
N VAL A 73 13.01 8.24 -11.22
CA VAL A 73 12.66 9.59 -11.66
C VAL A 73 13.11 9.83 -13.11
N ASN A 74 14.35 9.46 -13.47
CA ASN A 74 14.82 9.60 -14.85
C ASN A 74 14.01 8.72 -15.83
N ARG A 75 13.64 7.53 -15.45
CA ARG A 75 12.83 6.66 -16.31
C ARG A 75 11.43 7.20 -16.57
N ILE A 76 10.82 7.86 -15.60
CA ILE A 76 9.45 8.39 -15.72
C ILE A 76 9.45 9.80 -16.27
N TYR A 77 10.22 10.70 -15.67
CA TYR A 77 10.13 12.14 -15.92
C TYR A 77 11.16 12.68 -16.92
N ASN A 78 12.30 11.99 -17.09
CA ASN A 78 13.36 12.34 -18.03
C ASN A 78 13.53 11.29 -19.15
N ALA A 79 12.47 10.53 -19.46
CA ALA A 79 12.48 9.59 -20.58
C ALA A 79 12.82 10.31 -21.89
N ARG A 80 13.51 9.62 -22.80
CA ARG A 80 13.93 10.19 -24.09
C ARG A 80 12.71 10.52 -24.94
N PRO A 81 12.73 11.60 -25.72
CA PRO A 81 11.60 11.96 -26.60
C PRO A 81 11.18 10.83 -27.56
N GLU A 82 12.14 10.03 -28.03
CA GLU A 82 11.90 8.89 -28.91
C GLU A 82 11.36 7.64 -28.19
N ALA A 83 11.39 7.63 -26.87
CA ALA A 83 10.87 6.55 -26.03
C ALA A 83 10.23 7.15 -24.74
N PRO A 84 9.12 7.87 -24.87
CA PRO A 84 8.48 8.53 -23.73
C PRO A 84 7.96 7.51 -22.72
N SER A 85 7.96 7.88 -21.44
CA SER A 85 7.36 7.04 -20.41
C SER A 85 5.85 7.02 -20.57
N PRO A 86 5.20 5.86 -20.64
CA PRO A 86 3.73 5.78 -20.61
C PRO A 86 3.14 6.16 -19.26
N LEU A 87 3.93 6.12 -18.20
CA LEU A 87 3.46 6.37 -16.83
C LEU A 87 3.24 7.86 -16.54
N LEU A 88 4.05 8.75 -17.13
CA LEU A 88 3.97 10.18 -16.81
C LEU A 88 2.59 10.78 -17.14
N PRO A 89 2.00 10.58 -18.33
CA PRO A 89 0.65 11.05 -18.61
C PRO A 89 -0.40 10.49 -17.64
N MET A 90 -0.30 9.20 -17.29
CA MET A 90 -1.23 8.54 -16.39
C MET A 90 -1.12 9.06 -14.94
N LEU A 91 0.09 9.37 -14.48
CA LEU A 91 0.33 9.97 -13.17
C LEU A 91 -0.23 11.39 -13.08
N LEU A 92 -0.11 12.18 -14.16
CA LEU A 92 -0.62 13.55 -14.22
C LEU A 92 -2.13 13.64 -14.44
N ASP A 93 -2.75 12.54 -14.87
CA ASP A 93 -4.21 12.48 -15.08
C ASP A 93 -4.93 12.09 -13.80
N ILE A 94 -5.51 13.07 -13.14
CA ILE A 94 -6.42 12.92 -11.99
C ILE A 94 -7.84 13.36 -12.38
N ASP A 95 -8.25 13.03 -13.59
CA ASP A 95 -9.55 13.39 -14.18
C ASP A 95 -9.99 12.30 -15.19
N ALA A 96 -10.35 12.71 -16.39
CA ALA A 96 -11.13 11.94 -17.38
C ALA A 96 -10.51 10.58 -17.75
N GLY A 97 -9.21 10.50 -18.03
CA GLY A 97 -8.58 9.24 -18.43
C GLY A 97 -8.52 8.24 -17.27
N ARG A 98 -8.23 8.70 -16.04
CA ARG A 98 -8.27 7.86 -14.85
C ARG A 98 -9.68 7.34 -14.58
N LEU A 99 -10.69 8.21 -14.67
CA LEU A 99 -12.09 7.82 -14.49
C LEU A 99 -12.51 6.78 -15.52
N ALA A 100 -12.10 6.92 -16.79
CA ALA A 100 -12.40 5.92 -17.82
C ALA A 100 -11.82 4.54 -17.47
N VAL A 101 -10.57 4.47 -17.00
CA VAL A 101 -9.96 3.20 -16.57
C VAL A 101 -10.72 2.59 -15.38
N MET A 102 -11.16 3.42 -14.43
CA MET A 102 -11.97 2.97 -13.30
C MET A 102 -13.30 2.41 -13.77
N ASP A 103 -13.99 3.09 -14.72
CA ASP A 103 -15.30 2.67 -15.25
C ASP A 103 -15.18 1.36 -16.04
N GLU A 104 -14.15 1.22 -16.88
CA GLU A 104 -13.87 0.00 -17.65
C GLU A 104 -13.62 -1.24 -16.75
N ASN A 105 -13.18 -1.03 -15.52
CA ASN A 105 -12.80 -2.10 -14.59
C ASN A 105 -13.74 -2.20 -13.37
N ASP A 106 -14.87 -1.50 -13.37
CA ASP A 106 -15.79 -1.52 -12.24
C ASP A 106 -15.18 -1.12 -10.89
N VAL A 107 -14.26 -0.14 -10.88
CA VAL A 107 -13.66 0.44 -9.67
C VAL A 107 -14.46 1.68 -9.27
N ASP A 108 -14.97 1.68 -8.05
CA ASP A 108 -15.84 2.76 -7.59
C ASP A 108 -15.05 3.99 -7.13
N MET A 109 -13.91 3.80 -6.45
CA MET A 109 -13.14 4.92 -5.90
C MET A 109 -11.64 4.63 -5.89
N HIS A 110 -10.84 5.67 -6.17
CA HIS A 110 -9.41 5.71 -5.95
C HIS A 110 -9.07 6.64 -4.78
N LEU A 111 -8.24 6.16 -3.84
CA LEU A 111 -7.60 6.98 -2.82
C LEU A 111 -6.28 7.52 -3.41
N LEU A 112 -6.31 8.75 -3.89
CA LEU A 112 -5.19 9.39 -4.59
C LEU A 112 -4.06 9.72 -3.63
N SER A 113 -2.81 9.50 -4.05
CA SER A 113 -1.62 9.85 -3.29
C SER A 113 -0.48 10.33 -4.19
N LEU A 114 0.34 11.27 -3.70
CA LEU A 114 1.50 11.73 -4.46
C LEU A 114 2.53 10.61 -4.59
N THR A 115 2.87 10.25 -5.83
CA THR A 115 3.80 9.15 -6.14
C THR A 115 5.19 9.34 -5.53
N ALA A 116 5.88 8.24 -5.26
CA ALA A 116 7.28 8.25 -4.84
C ALA A 116 8.21 8.88 -5.92
N PRO A 117 9.30 9.51 -5.49
CA PRO A 117 9.77 9.76 -4.13
C PRO A 117 9.10 10.96 -3.45
N GLY A 118 8.05 11.53 -4.03
CA GLY A 118 7.29 12.64 -3.49
C GLY A 118 8.13 13.90 -3.32
N VAL A 119 7.86 14.63 -2.24
CA VAL A 119 8.58 15.87 -1.92
C VAL A 119 9.83 15.66 -1.06
N GLN A 120 10.13 14.42 -0.68
CA GLN A 120 11.20 14.08 0.25
C GLN A 120 12.62 14.11 -0.36
N MET A 121 12.73 14.37 -1.69
CA MET A 121 14.01 14.59 -2.37
C MET A 121 14.47 16.06 -2.36
N PHE A 122 13.62 16.98 -1.92
CA PHE A 122 13.90 18.41 -1.95
C PHE A 122 14.39 18.93 -0.59
N ASP A 123 14.91 20.14 -0.55
CA ASP A 123 15.11 20.85 0.70
C ASP A 123 13.76 21.14 1.39
N ALA A 124 13.83 21.60 2.64
CA ALA A 124 12.63 21.80 3.45
C ALA A 124 11.69 22.90 2.89
N ASP A 125 12.25 23.92 2.23
CA ASP A 125 11.45 25.04 1.71
C ASP A 125 10.68 24.61 0.47
N LEU A 126 11.37 24.11 -0.53
CA LEU A 126 10.76 23.63 -1.77
C LEU A 126 9.84 22.41 -1.50
N GLY A 127 10.27 21.50 -0.62
CA GLY A 127 9.45 20.33 -0.26
C GLY A 127 8.12 20.74 0.40
N THR A 128 8.12 21.76 1.26
CA THR A 128 6.89 22.27 1.88
C THR A 128 5.99 22.98 0.87
N GLU A 129 6.54 23.80 -0.02
CA GLU A 129 5.79 24.47 -1.07
C GLU A 129 5.10 23.44 -2.00
N LEU A 130 5.86 22.48 -2.49
CA LEU A 130 5.35 21.44 -3.41
C LEU A 130 4.33 20.53 -2.71
N ALA A 131 4.50 20.23 -1.42
CA ALA A 131 3.51 19.47 -0.65
C ALA A 131 2.18 20.22 -0.60
N THR A 132 2.22 21.51 -0.30
CA THR A 132 1.02 22.37 -0.26
C THR A 132 0.30 22.39 -1.61
N LEU A 133 1.03 22.58 -2.71
CA LEU A 133 0.46 22.57 -4.06
C LEU A 133 -0.15 21.20 -4.43
N ALA A 134 0.55 20.11 -4.13
CA ALA A 134 0.06 18.76 -4.41
C ALA A 134 -1.24 18.46 -3.65
N ASN A 135 -1.30 18.83 -2.36
CA ASN A 135 -2.50 18.65 -1.55
C ASN A 135 -3.67 19.48 -2.08
N ASP A 136 -3.44 20.71 -2.53
CA ASP A 136 -4.48 21.53 -3.15
C ASP A 136 -5.03 20.91 -4.43
N ARG A 137 -4.16 20.35 -5.30
CA ARG A 137 -4.56 19.68 -6.54
C ARG A 137 -5.34 18.38 -6.28
N ILE A 138 -4.89 17.58 -5.32
CA ILE A 138 -5.61 16.36 -4.91
C ILE A 138 -6.98 16.72 -4.33
N ALA A 139 -7.04 17.71 -3.41
CA ALA A 139 -8.30 18.14 -2.82
C ALA A 139 -9.25 18.73 -3.89
N GLU A 140 -8.75 19.42 -4.90
CA GLU A 140 -9.55 19.90 -6.02
C GLU A 140 -10.15 18.74 -6.83
N ALA A 141 -9.34 17.70 -7.14
CA ALA A 141 -9.83 16.51 -7.83
C ALA A 141 -10.92 15.79 -7.01
N VAL A 142 -10.72 15.64 -5.70
CA VAL A 142 -11.73 15.07 -4.79
C VAL A 142 -13.01 15.91 -4.79
N ARG A 143 -12.94 17.22 -4.76
CA ARG A 143 -14.14 18.10 -4.81
C ARG A 143 -14.88 18.01 -6.15
N ARG A 144 -14.16 17.81 -7.28
CA ARG A 144 -14.79 17.61 -8.60
C ARG A 144 -15.47 16.26 -8.71
N HIS A 145 -14.92 15.23 -8.09
CA HIS A 145 -15.39 13.85 -8.20
C HIS A 145 -15.52 13.17 -6.81
N PRO A 146 -16.36 13.67 -5.90
CA PRO A 146 -16.38 13.27 -4.49
C PRO A 146 -16.82 11.82 -4.25
N THR A 147 -17.50 11.19 -5.21
CA THR A 147 -17.89 9.78 -5.16
C THR A 147 -16.86 8.85 -5.82
N ARG A 148 -15.83 9.42 -6.49
CA ARG A 148 -14.86 8.66 -7.26
C ARG A 148 -13.44 8.81 -6.71
N PHE A 149 -13.13 9.91 -6.03
CA PHE A 149 -11.82 10.15 -5.45
C PHE A 149 -11.92 10.47 -3.97
N ALA A 150 -10.97 9.91 -3.21
CA ALA A 150 -10.53 10.33 -1.90
C ALA A 150 -9.04 10.70 -2.00
N GLY A 151 -8.42 11.28 -0.99
CA GLY A 151 -7.03 11.71 -1.13
C GLY A 151 -6.21 11.60 0.15
N LEU A 152 -4.95 11.20 0.02
CA LEU A 152 -3.92 11.30 1.06
C LEU A 152 -3.09 12.57 0.84
N ALA A 153 -2.87 13.30 1.92
CA ALA A 153 -1.99 14.45 1.87
C ALA A 153 -0.52 14.02 1.94
N THR A 154 0.31 14.64 1.12
CA THR A 154 1.77 14.56 1.29
C THR A 154 2.25 15.68 2.21
N VAL A 155 3.34 15.45 2.94
CA VAL A 155 3.99 16.46 3.78
C VAL A 155 5.51 16.42 3.58
N ALA A 156 6.21 17.45 4.00
CA ALA A 156 7.67 17.52 3.95
C ALA A 156 8.28 17.23 5.33
N PRO A 157 8.62 15.96 5.68
CA PRO A 157 9.16 15.64 6.99
C PRO A 157 10.52 16.29 7.28
N GLN A 158 11.16 16.87 6.28
CA GLN A 158 12.40 17.65 6.41
C GLN A 158 12.25 18.82 7.40
N ASP A 159 11.02 19.36 7.54
CA ASP A 159 10.65 20.31 8.58
C ASP A 159 9.38 19.83 9.31
N PRO A 160 9.53 19.09 10.41
CA PRO A 160 8.39 18.53 11.13
C PRO A 160 7.37 19.58 11.63
N LYS A 161 7.80 20.79 11.93
CA LYS A 161 6.91 21.86 12.39
C LYS A 161 5.99 22.36 11.27
N ARG A 162 6.55 22.54 10.07
CA ARG A 162 5.75 22.92 8.89
C ARG A 162 4.91 21.74 8.40
N ALA A 163 5.43 20.54 8.48
CA ALA A 163 4.68 19.33 8.16
C ALA A 163 3.41 19.22 9.02
N VAL A 164 3.48 19.43 10.34
CA VAL A 164 2.32 19.40 11.23
C VAL A 164 1.28 20.46 10.87
N LYS A 165 1.71 21.67 10.48
CA LYS A 165 0.77 22.72 10.02
C LYS A 165 0.05 22.30 8.73
N GLU A 166 0.77 21.70 7.81
CA GLU A 166 0.17 21.20 6.56
C GLU A 166 -0.75 20.00 6.82
N MET A 167 -0.41 19.12 7.76
CA MET A 167 -1.29 18.04 8.21
C MET A 167 -2.62 18.57 8.74
N ASP A 168 -2.58 19.58 9.59
CA ASP A 168 -3.79 20.24 10.13
C ASP A 168 -4.63 20.84 9.00
N ARG A 169 -4.00 21.56 8.08
CA ARG A 169 -4.68 22.14 6.90
C ARG A 169 -5.31 21.06 6.03
N ALA A 170 -4.59 19.98 5.77
CA ALA A 170 -5.04 18.87 4.92
C ALA A 170 -6.31 18.20 5.46
N ILE A 171 -6.35 17.90 6.76
CA ILE A 171 -7.51 17.24 7.37
C ILE A 171 -8.64 18.25 7.63
N ASN A 172 -8.34 19.38 8.25
CA ASN A 172 -9.39 20.29 8.76
C ASN A 172 -9.93 21.24 7.69
N THR A 173 -9.12 21.65 6.71
CA THR A 173 -9.52 22.58 5.66
C THR A 173 -9.80 21.87 4.33
N LEU A 174 -8.85 21.06 3.86
CA LEU A 174 -8.95 20.39 2.56
C LEU A 174 -9.81 19.12 2.60
N LYS A 175 -10.07 18.57 3.79
CA LYS A 175 -10.86 17.36 4.01
C LYS A 175 -10.27 16.10 3.35
N LEU A 176 -8.94 16.02 3.29
CA LEU A 176 -8.23 14.82 2.88
C LEU A 176 -8.30 13.73 3.96
N ASN A 177 -8.02 12.49 3.59
CA ASN A 177 -8.40 11.30 4.34
C ASN A 177 -7.27 10.70 5.20
N GLY A 178 -6.08 11.28 5.16
CA GLY A 178 -4.89 10.79 5.86
C GLY A 178 -3.62 11.30 5.19
N PHE A 179 -2.50 10.64 5.45
CA PHE A 179 -1.19 11.11 5.00
C PHE A 179 -0.43 10.02 4.25
N ILE A 180 0.40 10.42 3.29
CA ILE A 180 1.39 9.56 2.66
C ILE A 180 2.80 10.08 2.94
N ILE A 181 3.70 9.18 3.33
CA ILE A 181 5.13 9.43 3.51
C ILE A 181 5.89 8.33 2.78
N ASN A 182 6.77 8.73 1.86
CA ASN A 182 7.56 7.78 1.08
C ASN A 182 8.79 7.34 1.89
N SER A 183 8.62 6.39 2.80
CA SER A 183 9.59 5.80 3.71
C SER A 183 10.59 6.83 4.32
N HIS A 184 11.90 6.67 4.10
CA HIS A 184 12.91 7.52 4.72
C HIS A 184 12.91 8.97 4.18
N THR A 185 13.31 9.90 5.03
CA THR A 185 13.58 11.30 4.66
C THR A 185 15.04 11.61 4.97
N ASN A 186 15.84 11.90 3.94
CA ASN A 186 17.29 12.11 4.09
C ASN A 186 18.01 10.97 4.82
N ASN A 187 17.65 9.71 4.51
CA ASN A 187 18.16 8.48 5.12
C ASN A 187 17.74 8.26 6.59
N GLU A 188 16.78 9.02 7.10
CA GLU A 188 16.29 8.95 8.47
C GLU A 188 14.84 8.46 8.49
N TYR A 189 14.46 7.78 9.58
CA TYR A 189 13.17 7.09 9.70
C TYR A 189 12.28 7.74 10.77
N LEU A 190 10.97 7.55 10.65
CA LEU A 190 9.98 8.20 11.52
C LEU A 190 10.07 7.79 13.01
N ASP A 191 10.78 6.73 13.35
CA ASP A 191 11.03 6.34 14.74
C ASP A 191 11.99 7.31 15.48
N GLU A 192 12.70 8.16 14.74
CA GLU A 192 13.58 9.15 15.35
C GLU A 192 12.81 10.30 16.01
N PRO A 193 13.20 10.73 17.23
CA PRO A 193 12.42 11.68 18.02
C PRO A 193 12.08 13.01 17.33
N LYS A 194 12.90 13.44 16.38
CA LYS A 194 12.63 14.67 15.63
C LYS A 194 11.36 14.62 14.77
N PHE A 195 10.93 13.43 14.35
CA PHE A 195 9.71 13.22 13.57
C PHE A 195 8.47 12.95 14.43
N TRP A 196 8.64 12.76 15.75
CA TRP A 196 7.52 12.46 16.63
C TRP A 196 6.39 13.50 16.62
N PRO A 197 6.64 14.81 16.40
CA PRO A 197 5.53 15.76 16.21
C PRO A 197 4.57 15.38 15.06
N ILE A 198 5.08 14.76 13.98
CA ILE A 198 4.27 14.26 12.86
C ILE A 198 3.39 13.08 13.33
N LEU A 199 3.98 12.14 14.08
CA LEU A 199 3.28 10.96 14.59
C LEU A 199 2.22 11.35 15.63
N GLU A 200 2.53 12.29 16.51
CA GLU A 200 1.61 12.86 17.51
C GLU A 200 0.42 13.56 16.82
N ALA A 201 0.69 14.36 15.79
CA ALA A 201 -0.34 15.06 15.04
C ALA A 201 -1.27 14.05 14.31
N ALA A 202 -0.72 13.01 13.68
CA ALA A 202 -1.50 11.99 13.01
C ALA A 202 -2.40 11.23 13.99
N GLU A 203 -1.88 10.84 15.15
CA GLU A 203 -2.67 10.19 16.21
C GLU A 203 -3.77 11.12 16.73
N ALA A 204 -3.46 12.38 17.03
CA ALA A 204 -4.43 13.35 17.53
C ALA A 204 -5.57 13.64 16.55
N MET A 205 -5.28 13.63 15.25
CA MET A 205 -6.25 13.80 14.17
C MET A 205 -7.00 12.49 13.84
N ASN A 206 -6.63 11.37 14.47
CA ASN A 206 -7.12 10.03 14.13
C ASN A 206 -6.98 9.74 12.62
N ALA A 207 -5.87 10.16 12.02
CA ALA A 207 -5.59 10.04 10.59
C ALA A 207 -4.43 9.06 10.36
N ALA A 208 -4.63 8.09 9.48
CA ALA A 208 -3.62 7.09 9.17
C ALA A 208 -2.46 7.69 8.36
N ILE A 209 -1.25 7.19 8.61
CA ILE A 209 -0.07 7.44 7.76
C ILE A 209 0.17 6.22 6.89
N TYR A 210 0.10 6.40 5.58
CA TYR A 210 0.55 5.41 4.61
C TYR A 210 2.06 5.57 4.42
N ILE A 211 2.84 4.55 4.77
CA ILE A 211 4.28 4.50 4.48
C ILE A 211 4.45 3.77 3.15
N HIS A 212 4.66 4.56 2.09
CA HIS A 212 4.84 4.05 0.73
C HIS A 212 6.32 3.82 0.44
N PRO A 213 6.68 2.82 -0.38
CA PRO A 213 8.07 2.57 -0.75
C PRO A 213 8.71 3.69 -1.58
N ARG A 214 10.02 3.77 -1.42
CA ARG A 214 10.96 4.44 -2.32
C ARG A 214 12.26 3.62 -2.38
N ALA A 215 13.23 4.04 -3.17
CA ALA A 215 14.52 3.35 -3.20
C ALA A 215 15.16 3.27 -1.80
N PRO A 216 15.89 2.19 -1.49
CA PRO A 216 16.56 2.03 -0.20
C PRO A 216 17.44 3.22 0.16
N SER A 217 17.47 3.55 1.46
CA SER A 217 18.36 4.56 2.03
C SER A 217 19.84 4.28 1.67
N ASP A 218 20.68 5.31 1.65
CA ASP A 218 22.09 5.17 1.23
C ASP A 218 22.84 4.11 2.04
N GLY A 219 22.51 3.96 3.34
CA GLY A 219 23.08 2.92 4.21
C GLY A 219 22.71 1.49 3.77
N MET A 220 21.59 1.31 3.09
CA MET A 220 21.14 0.02 2.57
C MET A 220 21.44 -0.16 1.08
N ALA A 221 21.84 0.89 0.37
CA ALA A 221 21.86 0.95 -1.09
C ALA A 221 22.85 -0.02 -1.76
N ALA A 222 24.01 -0.31 -1.13
CA ALA A 222 25.11 -1.03 -1.76
C ALA A 222 24.69 -2.38 -2.39
N PRO A 223 24.00 -3.30 -1.67
CA PRO A 223 23.60 -4.59 -2.25
C PRO A 223 22.46 -4.51 -3.25
N PHE A 224 21.78 -3.36 -3.37
CA PHE A 224 20.63 -3.20 -4.25
C PHE A 224 20.95 -2.52 -5.59
N ARG A 225 22.22 -2.16 -5.85
CA ARG A 225 22.58 -1.41 -7.07
C ARG A 225 22.55 -2.24 -8.33
N ASP A 226 22.65 -3.57 -8.23
CA ASP A 226 22.64 -4.50 -9.34
C ASP A 226 21.26 -5.13 -9.54
N TYR A 227 21.00 -5.67 -10.73
CA TYR A 227 19.79 -6.42 -11.07
C TYR A 227 18.48 -5.67 -10.87
N ARG A 228 18.50 -4.34 -10.79
CA ARG A 228 17.35 -3.48 -10.49
C ARG A 228 16.73 -3.76 -9.11
N MET A 229 17.52 -4.32 -8.18
CA MET A 229 17.05 -4.64 -6.84
C MET A 229 16.68 -3.41 -6.01
N GLU A 230 17.09 -2.21 -6.41
CA GLU A 230 16.69 -0.94 -5.79
C GLU A 230 15.21 -0.57 -5.98
N THR A 231 14.46 -1.33 -6.78
CA THR A 231 13.06 -1.07 -7.15
C THR A 231 12.08 -2.02 -6.43
N ALA A 232 10.84 -2.05 -6.92
CA ALA A 232 9.79 -2.99 -6.47
C ALA A 232 10.17 -4.48 -6.63
N VAL A 233 11.26 -4.80 -7.36
CA VAL A 233 11.79 -6.17 -7.43
C VAL A 233 12.14 -6.69 -6.03
N TRP A 234 12.72 -5.85 -5.16
CA TRP A 234 13.12 -6.26 -3.83
C TRP A 234 13.32 -5.10 -2.84
N GLY A 235 14.06 -4.06 -3.26
CA GLY A 235 14.56 -2.98 -2.39
C GLY A 235 13.44 -2.20 -1.71
N TYR A 236 12.34 -1.96 -2.39
CA TYR A 236 11.19 -1.26 -1.84
C TYR A 236 10.61 -1.98 -0.62
N GLY A 237 10.38 -3.29 -0.73
CA GLY A 237 9.88 -4.08 0.40
C GLY A 237 10.85 -4.11 1.57
N MET A 238 12.16 -4.21 1.29
CA MET A 238 13.18 -4.20 2.34
C MET A 238 13.26 -2.83 3.04
N GLU A 239 13.14 -1.74 2.31
CA GLU A 239 13.15 -0.39 2.85
C GLU A 239 11.95 -0.16 3.79
N VAL A 240 10.72 -0.39 3.31
CA VAL A 240 9.50 -0.16 4.10
C VAL A 240 9.37 -1.19 5.23
N GLY A 241 9.71 -2.45 4.98
CA GLY A 241 9.74 -3.48 6.02
C GLY A 241 10.69 -3.11 7.17
N THR A 242 11.88 -2.57 6.84
CA THR A 242 12.83 -2.05 7.84
C THR A 242 12.22 -0.88 8.60
N HIS A 243 11.57 0.07 7.93
CA HIS A 243 10.90 1.20 8.57
C HIS A 243 9.82 0.75 9.55
N ALA A 244 8.95 -0.18 9.14
CA ALA A 244 7.91 -0.73 9.99
C ALA A 244 8.48 -1.43 11.25
N VAL A 245 9.53 -2.23 11.08
CA VAL A 245 10.21 -2.90 12.20
C VAL A 245 10.84 -1.87 13.14
N ARG A 246 11.46 -0.81 12.62
CA ARG A 246 12.02 0.30 13.43
C ARG A 246 10.94 0.99 14.27
N LEU A 247 9.75 1.28 13.69
CA LEU A 247 8.63 1.87 14.43
C LEU A 247 8.18 0.98 15.59
N MET A 248 8.07 -0.34 15.37
CA MET A 248 7.70 -1.29 16.41
C MET A 248 8.76 -1.38 17.52
N LEU A 249 10.03 -1.55 17.14
CA LEU A 249 11.12 -1.73 18.11
C LEU A 249 11.57 -0.41 18.74
N GLY A 250 11.37 0.73 18.07
CA GLY A 250 11.71 2.06 18.54
C GLY A 250 10.80 2.60 19.66
N GLY A 251 9.73 1.87 20.03
CA GLY A 251 8.81 2.27 21.10
C GLY A 251 7.80 3.34 20.68
N VAL A 252 7.64 3.57 19.37
CA VAL A 252 6.70 4.55 18.82
C VAL A 252 5.27 4.26 19.30
N PHE A 253 4.84 3.01 19.24
CA PHE A 253 3.47 2.60 19.60
C PHE A 253 3.21 2.48 21.10
N ASP A 254 4.24 2.60 21.93
CA ASP A 254 4.09 2.78 23.36
C ASP A 254 3.77 4.24 23.72
N ARG A 255 4.30 5.16 22.91
CA ARG A 255 4.05 6.59 23.04
C ARG A 255 2.76 7.02 22.33
N PHE A 256 2.51 6.46 21.16
CA PHE A 256 1.35 6.77 20.30
C PHE A 256 0.53 5.49 20.07
N PRO A 257 -0.24 5.03 21.09
CA PRO A 257 -0.89 3.71 21.05
C PRO A 257 -2.04 3.61 20.02
N ASN A 258 -2.62 4.72 19.62
CA ASN A 258 -3.73 4.76 18.66
C ASN A 258 -3.28 5.10 17.24
N LEU A 259 -2.01 5.44 17.04
CA LEU A 259 -1.45 5.74 15.72
C LEU A 259 -1.69 4.59 14.75
N LYS A 260 -2.20 4.89 13.56
CA LYS A 260 -2.42 3.92 12.48
C LYS A 260 -1.40 4.14 11.36
N ILE A 261 -0.73 3.05 10.99
CA ILE A 261 0.20 2.98 9.87
C ILE A 261 -0.37 2.03 8.82
N VAL A 262 -0.27 2.40 7.56
CA VAL A 262 -0.64 1.53 6.43
C VAL A 262 0.61 1.19 5.63
N LEU A 263 0.75 -0.07 5.25
CA LEU A 263 1.82 -0.56 4.38
C LEU A 263 1.21 -1.18 3.12
N GLY A 264 1.86 -0.98 1.99
CA GLY A 264 1.52 -1.62 0.73
C GLY A 264 1.87 -3.11 0.66
N HIS A 265 1.65 -3.72 -0.49
CA HIS A 265 2.28 -4.96 -0.98
C HIS A 265 2.24 -6.12 0.03
N MET A 266 1.04 -6.42 0.56
CA MET A 266 0.83 -7.42 1.63
C MET A 266 1.69 -7.16 2.88
N GLY A 267 1.92 -5.87 3.19
CA GLY A 267 2.68 -5.45 4.38
C GLY A 267 4.18 -5.66 4.27
N GLU A 268 4.73 -5.63 3.04
CA GLU A 268 6.16 -5.66 2.76
C GLU A 268 6.87 -6.85 3.43
N ALA A 269 6.25 -8.03 3.35
CA ALA A 269 6.68 -9.28 3.95
C ALA A 269 6.76 -9.28 5.50
N VAL A 270 6.46 -8.17 6.19
CA VAL A 270 6.50 -8.11 7.67
C VAL A 270 5.55 -9.13 8.31
N PRO A 271 4.32 -9.39 7.82
CA PRO A 271 3.45 -10.42 8.39
C PRO A 271 4.10 -11.80 8.46
N PHE A 272 4.92 -12.17 7.47
CA PHE A 272 5.66 -13.42 7.46
C PHE A 272 6.72 -13.51 8.56
N TRP A 273 7.32 -12.38 8.95
CA TRP A 273 8.40 -12.33 9.93
C TRP A 273 7.93 -12.14 11.37
N LEU A 274 6.65 -11.87 11.65
CA LEU A 274 6.13 -11.51 12.98
C LEU A 274 6.49 -12.54 14.06
N TRP A 275 6.38 -13.84 13.78
CA TRP A 275 6.77 -14.87 14.74
C TRP A 275 8.26 -14.77 15.11
N ARG A 276 9.11 -14.56 14.11
CA ARG A 276 10.56 -14.45 14.35
C ARG A 276 10.92 -13.16 15.08
N LEU A 277 10.26 -12.07 14.77
CA LEU A 277 10.43 -10.81 15.50
C LEU A 277 10.04 -10.96 16.96
N ASP A 278 8.96 -11.64 17.27
CA ASP A 278 8.55 -11.94 18.66
C ASP A 278 9.56 -12.82 19.37
N PHE A 279 10.03 -13.86 18.70
CA PHE A 279 10.95 -14.84 19.31
C PHE A 279 12.36 -14.27 19.53
N MET A 280 12.94 -13.65 18.50
CA MET A 280 14.31 -13.15 18.53
C MET A 280 14.43 -11.78 19.21
N GLY A 281 13.39 -10.95 19.11
CA GLY A 281 13.38 -9.62 19.71
C GLY A 281 13.35 -9.64 21.23
N ASN A 282 12.71 -10.62 21.85
CA ASN A 282 12.45 -10.66 23.29
C ASN A 282 13.71 -10.60 24.20
N PRO A 283 14.85 -11.27 23.92
CA PRO A 283 16.05 -11.18 24.76
C PRO A 283 16.79 -9.84 24.65
N SER A 284 16.67 -9.16 23.52
CA SER A 284 17.45 -7.95 23.21
C SER A 284 16.77 -6.67 23.73
N TRP A 285 15.53 -6.74 24.16
CA TRP A 285 14.69 -5.59 24.52
C TRP A 285 14.93 -5.02 25.91
N LYS A 286 15.86 -5.58 26.65
CA LYS A 286 16.35 -4.98 27.89
C LYS A 286 16.90 -3.55 27.69
N LEU A 287 17.19 -3.15 26.44
CA LEU A 287 17.65 -1.80 26.11
C LEU A 287 16.51 -0.80 25.93
N ARG A 288 15.33 -1.26 25.51
CA ARG A 288 14.07 -0.48 25.43
C ARG A 288 12.91 -1.41 25.74
N PRO A 289 12.31 -1.33 26.93
CA PRO A 289 11.19 -2.19 27.30
C PRO A 289 9.94 -1.77 26.54
N ASN A 290 9.68 -2.37 25.39
CA ASN A 290 8.40 -2.24 24.71
C ASN A 290 7.32 -2.99 25.51
N LYS A 291 6.14 -2.41 25.63
CA LYS A 291 5.03 -2.97 26.41
C LYS A 291 4.41 -4.21 25.76
N LEU A 292 4.43 -4.26 24.42
CA LEU A 292 3.84 -5.34 23.63
C LEU A 292 4.90 -6.01 22.74
N LYS A 293 4.58 -7.21 22.24
CA LYS A 293 5.36 -7.88 21.21
C LYS A 293 5.18 -7.20 19.85
N PRO A 294 6.14 -7.31 18.91
CA PRO A 294 5.99 -6.81 17.55
C PRO A 294 4.68 -7.24 16.87
N SER A 295 4.29 -8.51 16.99
CA SER A 295 3.05 -9.00 16.39
C SER A 295 1.80 -8.34 16.99
N GLU A 296 1.82 -7.97 18.26
CA GLU A 296 0.72 -7.28 18.93
C GLU A 296 0.63 -5.82 18.48
N TYR A 297 1.78 -5.12 18.33
CA TYR A 297 1.82 -3.79 17.71
C TYR A 297 1.33 -3.84 16.27
N PHE A 298 1.79 -4.82 15.50
CA PHE A 298 1.41 -4.94 14.11
C PHE A 298 -0.11 -5.10 13.97
N LYS A 299 -0.73 -6.00 14.72
CA LYS A 299 -2.19 -6.19 14.72
C LYS A 299 -2.96 -4.95 15.17
N ARG A 300 -2.44 -4.20 16.14
CA ARG A 300 -3.13 -3.03 16.71
C ARG A 300 -2.98 -1.78 15.85
N ASN A 301 -1.78 -1.54 15.35
CA ASN A 301 -1.39 -0.25 14.79
C ASN A 301 -1.25 -0.26 13.26
N PHE A 302 -1.10 -1.44 12.64
CA PHE A 302 -0.93 -1.52 11.19
C PHE A 302 -2.16 -2.02 10.48
N ALA A 303 -2.33 -1.54 9.25
CA ALA A 303 -3.13 -2.16 8.22
C ALA A 303 -2.27 -2.33 6.97
N ILE A 304 -2.67 -3.22 6.07
CA ILE A 304 -1.92 -3.52 4.84
C ILE A 304 -2.83 -3.44 3.63
N THR A 305 -2.23 -3.25 2.45
CA THR A 305 -2.94 -3.32 1.18
C THR A 305 -2.47 -4.48 0.31
N THR A 306 -3.29 -4.85 -0.67
CA THR A 306 -3.00 -5.96 -1.59
C THR A 306 -2.19 -5.55 -2.82
N SER A 307 -1.90 -4.25 -2.98
CA SER A 307 -1.23 -3.69 -4.15
C SER A 307 -0.06 -4.53 -4.64
N GLY A 308 0.00 -4.80 -5.94
CA GLY A 308 1.12 -5.48 -6.60
C GLY A 308 1.43 -6.91 -6.12
N VAL A 309 0.55 -7.52 -5.29
CA VAL A 309 0.67 -8.91 -4.82
C VAL A 309 -0.66 -9.62 -4.96
N GLU A 310 -0.99 -10.02 -6.20
CA GLU A 310 -2.24 -10.73 -6.51
C GLU A 310 -2.08 -12.25 -6.27
N ASP A 311 -1.74 -12.63 -5.02
CA ASP A 311 -1.58 -14.02 -4.58
C ASP A 311 -2.56 -14.36 -3.46
N HIS A 312 -3.49 -15.28 -3.73
CA HIS A 312 -4.51 -15.69 -2.76
C HIS A 312 -3.92 -16.42 -1.54
N LEU A 313 -2.77 -17.07 -1.66
CA LEU A 313 -2.10 -17.70 -0.52
C LEU A 313 -1.50 -16.64 0.40
N ALA A 314 -0.90 -15.60 -0.18
CA ALA A 314 -0.39 -14.47 0.59
C ALA A 314 -1.54 -13.72 1.29
N LEU A 315 -2.67 -13.51 0.59
CA LEU A 315 -3.88 -12.91 1.17
C LEU A 315 -4.38 -13.73 2.37
N GLY A 316 -4.58 -15.04 2.19
CA GLY A 316 -5.05 -15.93 3.26
C GLY A 316 -4.11 -15.92 4.45
N TYR A 317 -2.80 -15.97 4.21
CA TYR A 317 -1.80 -15.88 5.27
C TYR A 317 -1.88 -14.56 6.04
N CYS A 318 -2.01 -13.44 5.34
CA CYS A 318 -2.14 -12.12 5.98
C CYS A 318 -3.42 -12.03 6.81
N ILE A 319 -4.56 -12.50 6.29
CA ILE A 319 -5.83 -12.53 7.03
C ILE A 319 -5.66 -13.33 8.34
N ASP A 320 -5.05 -14.51 8.28
CA ASP A 320 -4.81 -15.34 9.47
C ASP A 320 -3.86 -14.68 10.48
N ARG A 321 -2.85 -13.94 9.98
CA ARG A 321 -1.84 -13.32 10.83
C ARG A 321 -2.31 -12.06 11.53
N ILE A 322 -3.00 -11.18 10.82
CA ILE A 322 -3.29 -9.83 11.33
C ILE A 322 -4.79 -9.54 11.47
N GLY A 323 -5.64 -10.42 10.97
CA GLY A 323 -7.09 -10.26 10.95
C GLY A 323 -7.58 -9.54 9.69
N VAL A 324 -8.75 -9.95 9.20
CA VAL A 324 -9.36 -9.41 7.99
C VAL A 324 -9.61 -7.91 8.05
N ASP A 325 -9.88 -7.36 9.23
CA ASP A 325 -10.16 -5.94 9.44
C ASP A 325 -8.94 -5.02 9.21
N ASN A 326 -7.74 -5.61 9.06
CA ASN A 326 -6.50 -4.88 8.80
C ASN A 326 -5.98 -5.07 7.37
N VAL A 327 -6.78 -5.64 6.46
CA VAL A 327 -6.40 -5.83 5.05
C VAL A 327 -7.32 -4.99 4.17
N MET A 328 -6.75 -4.23 3.23
CA MET A 328 -7.46 -3.40 2.26
C MET A 328 -7.07 -3.78 0.84
N TRP A 329 -7.99 -3.62 -0.10
CA TRP A 329 -7.70 -3.79 -1.51
C TRP A 329 -7.06 -2.53 -2.09
N ALA A 330 -6.11 -2.74 -3.02
CA ALA A 330 -5.44 -1.68 -3.78
C ALA A 330 -4.95 -2.23 -5.13
N ILE A 331 -4.66 -1.32 -6.06
CA ILE A 331 -4.17 -1.64 -7.41
C ILE A 331 -2.68 -1.30 -7.53
N ASP A 332 -2.25 -0.15 -7.03
CA ASP A 332 -0.97 0.52 -7.30
C ASP A 332 -0.96 1.16 -8.72
N TYR A 333 -2.13 1.70 -9.13
CA TYR A 333 -2.25 2.40 -10.42
C TYR A 333 -1.43 3.70 -10.44
N PRO A 334 -0.69 4.00 -11.50
CA PRO A 334 -0.62 3.31 -12.79
C PRO A 334 0.57 2.33 -12.92
N TYR A 335 1.24 1.98 -11.84
CA TYR A 335 2.39 1.08 -11.87
C TYR A 335 1.98 -0.36 -12.12
N GLN A 336 0.79 -0.75 -11.64
CA GLN A 336 0.18 -2.05 -11.86
C GLN A 336 -1.10 -1.93 -12.71
N PRO A 337 -1.41 -2.94 -13.51
CA PRO A 337 -2.64 -2.94 -14.31
C PRO A 337 -3.87 -3.19 -13.45
N THR A 338 -4.96 -2.44 -13.71
CA THR A 338 -6.19 -2.51 -12.92
C THR A 338 -6.93 -3.84 -13.06
N THR A 339 -7.00 -4.40 -14.27
CA THR A 339 -7.80 -5.61 -14.56
C THR A 339 -7.36 -6.84 -13.73
N PRO A 340 -6.07 -7.19 -13.59
CA PRO A 340 -5.65 -8.28 -12.71
C PRO A 340 -6.00 -8.05 -11.24
N ALA A 341 -5.83 -6.84 -10.72
CA ALA A 341 -6.14 -6.51 -9.33
C ALA A 341 -7.65 -6.65 -9.03
N VAL A 342 -8.50 -6.28 -9.99
CA VAL A 342 -9.96 -6.49 -9.89
C VAL A 342 -10.29 -7.97 -9.93
N ALA A 343 -9.74 -8.73 -10.89
CA ALA A 343 -9.97 -10.17 -10.98
C ALA A 343 -9.50 -10.91 -9.72
N PHE A 344 -8.42 -10.46 -9.11
CA PHE A 344 -7.89 -11.01 -7.84
C PHE A 344 -8.92 -10.88 -6.71
N ILE A 345 -9.45 -9.68 -6.44
CA ILE A 345 -10.41 -9.51 -5.34
C ILE A 345 -11.74 -10.18 -5.65
N ASP A 346 -12.23 -10.13 -6.89
CA ASP A 346 -13.48 -10.76 -7.28
C ASP A 346 -13.46 -12.28 -7.13
N SER A 347 -12.32 -12.93 -7.45
CA SER A 347 -12.13 -14.38 -7.34
C SER A 347 -11.56 -14.85 -6.01
N ALA A 348 -11.29 -13.95 -5.05
CA ALA A 348 -10.67 -14.32 -3.78
C ALA A 348 -11.49 -15.41 -3.06
N PRO A 349 -10.86 -16.52 -2.65
CA PRO A 349 -11.52 -17.68 -2.02
C PRO A 349 -11.75 -17.43 -0.52
N ILE A 350 -12.44 -16.36 -0.19
CA ILE A 350 -12.79 -15.92 1.17
C ILE A 350 -14.29 -15.69 1.28
N ALA A 351 -14.83 -15.60 2.49
CA ALA A 351 -16.24 -15.32 2.71
C ALA A 351 -16.65 -13.96 2.11
N ASP A 352 -17.86 -13.85 1.59
CA ASP A 352 -18.36 -12.60 0.97
C ASP A 352 -18.30 -11.40 1.93
N ALA A 353 -18.58 -11.61 3.22
CA ALA A 353 -18.48 -10.56 4.23
C ALA A 353 -17.03 -10.05 4.40
N ASP A 354 -16.04 -10.94 4.34
CA ASP A 354 -14.63 -10.59 4.42
C ASP A 354 -14.15 -9.92 3.12
N LYS A 355 -14.65 -10.37 1.98
CA LYS A 355 -14.42 -9.74 0.69
C LYS A 355 -14.89 -8.29 0.66
N GLN A 356 -16.10 -8.00 1.17
CA GLN A 356 -16.61 -6.63 1.29
C GLN A 356 -15.74 -5.78 2.21
N LYS A 357 -15.30 -6.32 3.35
CA LYS A 357 -14.38 -5.60 4.25
C LYS A 357 -13.10 -5.21 3.52
N ILE A 358 -12.47 -6.15 2.82
CA ILE A 358 -11.21 -5.92 2.11
C ILE A 358 -11.39 -4.97 0.92
N ALA A 359 -12.45 -5.18 0.12
CA ALA A 359 -12.68 -4.42 -1.09
C ALA A 359 -13.01 -2.94 -0.84
N HIS A 360 -13.66 -2.61 0.29
CA HIS A 360 -14.01 -1.22 0.62
C HIS A 360 -14.12 -0.91 2.11
N GLY A 361 -14.78 -1.77 2.92
CA GLY A 361 -15.19 -1.40 4.27
C GLY A 361 -14.03 -1.01 5.20
N ASN A 362 -12.87 -1.65 5.06
CA ASN A 362 -11.69 -1.31 5.85
C ASN A 362 -11.07 0.02 5.42
N ALA A 363 -11.05 0.31 4.11
CA ALA A 363 -10.61 1.60 3.58
C ALA A 363 -11.49 2.75 4.09
N GLU A 364 -12.81 2.57 4.02
CA GLU A 364 -13.79 3.54 4.52
C GLU A 364 -13.59 3.83 6.01
N ARG A 365 -13.36 2.79 6.81
CA ARG A 365 -13.12 2.92 8.25
C ARG A 365 -11.78 3.57 8.59
N ILE A 366 -10.68 3.13 7.94
CA ILE A 366 -9.32 3.57 8.27
C ILE A 366 -9.04 4.98 7.77
N PHE A 367 -9.55 5.31 6.59
CA PHE A 367 -9.34 6.61 5.95
C PHE A 367 -10.55 7.54 6.06
N HIS A 368 -11.56 7.18 6.87
CA HIS A 368 -12.75 7.99 7.08
C HIS A 368 -13.43 8.43 5.77
N ILE A 369 -13.47 7.51 4.78
CA ILE A 369 -14.14 7.75 3.51
C ILE A 369 -15.64 7.62 3.75
N ASN A 370 -16.38 8.72 3.53
CA ASN A 370 -17.83 8.69 3.68
C ASN A 370 -18.44 7.91 2.52
N CYS A 371 -19.29 6.91 2.84
CA CYS A 371 -20.20 6.31 1.87
C CYS A 371 -21.26 7.37 1.52
N CYS A 372 -21.33 7.75 0.26
CA CYS A 372 -22.44 8.57 -0.24
C CYS A 372 -23.69 7.72 -0.42
#